data_0ddcf454b18b74670fa1f29b040b5ff1
#
_entry.id   0ddcf454b18b74670fa1f29b040b5ff1
#
_cell.length_a   1.000
_cell.length_b   1.000
_cell.length_c   1.000
_cell.angle_alpha   90.00
_cell.angle_beta   90.00
_cell.angle_gamma   90.00
#
_symmetry.space_group_name_H-M   'P 1'
#
loop_
_entity.id
_entity.type
_entity.pdbx_description
1 polymer ?
#
loop_
_entity_poly.entity_id
_entity_poly.type
_entity_poly.pdbx_seq_one_letter_code
_entity_poly.pdbx_strand_id
1 'polypeptide(L)' 'MKWIKCIEQMPEEHKYESDNMQGHHEWTESERVLVWDSMYGAMIDYTRNGEWRSEKRGGYQPQVVHGIVAWMPIPEFNEE' A
#
# COMPACT_ATOMS: atom_id res chain seq x y z
N MET A 1 -2.73 -18.62 -6.13
CA MET A 1 -2.43 -17.20 -5.84
C MET A 1 -1.43 -16.68 -6.85
N LYS A 2 -1.66 -15.49 -7.33
CA LYS A 2 -0.82 -14.96 -8.40
C LYS A 2 -0.39 -13.54 -8.06
N TRP A 3 0.92 -13.31 -8.08
CA TRP A 3 1.49 -11.99 -7.89
C TRP A 3 1.22 -11.11 -9.11
N ILE A 4 0.87 -9.87 -8.86
CA ILE A 4 0.67 -8.86 -9.90
C ILE A 4 1.91 -7.97 -9.91
N LYS A 5 2.59 -7.89 -11.05
CA LYS A 5 3.78 -7.04 -11.16
C LYS A 5 3.40 -5.57 -11.15
N CYS A 6 4.11 -4.77 -10.37
CA CYS A 6 3.84 -3.33 -10.27
C CYS A 6 3.93 -2.61 -11.61
N ILE A 7 4.82 -3.06 -12.49
CA ILE A 7 4.95 -2.46 -13.83
C ILE A 7 3.76 -2.75 -14.75
N GLU A 8 2.95 -3.75 -14.40
CA GLU A 8 1.74 -4.09 -15.16
C GLU A 8 0.51 -3.40 -14.59
N GLN A 9 0.39 -3.39 -13.27
CA GLN A 9 -0.77 -2.82 -12.60
C GLN A 9 -0.42 -2.48 -11.16
N MET A 10 -0.83 -1.29 -10.72
CA MET A 10 -0.75 -0.89 -9.32
C MET A 10 -2.09 -1.15 -8.63
N PRO A 11 -2.12 -1.26 -7.28
CA PRO A 11 -3.37 -1.42 -6.56
C PRO A 11 -4.32 -0.25 -6.82
N GLU A 12 -5.61 -0.53 -6.86
CA GLU A 12 -6.63 0.51 -6.98
C GLU A 12 -6.62 1.39 -5.73
N GLU A 13 -6.66 2.70 -5.95
CA GLU A 13 -6.73 3.67 -4.86
C GLU A 13 -8.11 4.30 -4.80
N HIS A 14 -8.57 4.53 -3.57
CA HIS A 14 -9.82 5.21 -3.28
C HIS A 14 -9.54 6.61 -2.81
N LYS A 15 -10.46 7.53 -3.11
CA LYS A 15 -10.32 8.93 -2.73
C LYS A 15 -10.74 9.15 -1.28
N TYR A 16 -9.91 9.84 -0.53
CA TYR A 16 -10.17 10.24 0.84
C TYR A 16 -10.04 11.75 0.96
N GLU A 17 -10.74 12.32 1.92
CA GLU A 17 -10.62 13.73 2.21
C GLU A 17 -10.79 13.98 3.71
N SER A 18 -10.17 15.05 4.19
CA SER A 18 -10.22 15.41 5.59
C SER A 18 -10.14 16.92 5.74
N ASP A 19 -10.91 17.46 6.66
CA ASP A 19 -10.87 18.87 7.04
C ASP A 19 -10.26 18.99 8.42
N ASN A 20 -9.31 19.91 8.58
CA ASN A 20 -8.72 20.19 9.87
C ASN A 20 -8.39 21.69 9.97
N MET A 21 -7.73 22.11 11.05
CA MET A 21 -7.38 23.51 11.28
C MET A 21 -6.45 24.10 10.22
N GLN A 22 -5.76 23.23 9.48
CA GLN A 22 -4.85 23.66 8.41
C GLN A 22 -5.53 23.69 7.04
N GLY A 23 -6.82 23.33 6.97
CA GLY A 23 -7.59 23.37 5.73
C GLY A 23 -8.10 22.00 5.29
N HIS A 24 -8.50 21.95 4.03
CA HIS A 24 -9.04 20.76 3.40
C HIS A 24 -7.92 19.97 2.72
N HIS A 25 -7.85 18.66 2.98
CA HIS A 25 -6.86 17.78 2.41
C HIS A 25 -7.53 16.65 1.65
N GLU A 26 -7.02 16.33 0.47
CA GLU A 26 -7.49 15.21 -0.34
C GLU A 26 -6.29 14.33 -0.71
N TRP A 27 -6.52 13.01 -0.73
CA TRP A 27 -5.51 12.06 -1.20
C TRP A 27 -6.19 10.80 -1.70
N THR A 28 -5.43 9.98 -2.39
CA THR A 28 -5.88 8.64 -2.78
C THR A 28 -5.02 7.60 -2.07
N GLU A 29 -5.63 6.48 -1.74
CA GLU A 29 -4.95 5.45 -0.97
C GLU A 29 -5.55 4.07 -1.28
N SER A 30 -4.70 3.06 -1.41
CA SER A 30 -5.15 1.70 -1.61
C SER A 30 -5.46 1.03 -0.27
N GLU A 31 -6.16 -0.10 -0.35
CA GLU A 31 -6.25 -1.01 0.78
C GLU A 31 -4.86 -1.60 1.08
N ARG A 32 -4.70 -2.21 2.26
CA ARG A 32 -3.49 -2.96 2.57
C ARG A 32 -3.44 -4.21 1.70
N VAL A 33 -2.28 -4.46 1.13
CA VAL A 33 -2.07 -5.59 0.23
C VAL A 33 -0.80 -6.32 0.62
N LEU A 34 -0.70 -7.57 0.21
CA LEU A 34 0.52 -8.33 0.35
C LEU A 34 1.49 -7.86 -0.74
N VAL A 35 2.73 -7.58 -0.38
CA VAL A 35 3.72 -7.10 -1.34
C VAL A 35 4.96 -7.98 -1.30
N TRP A 36 5.67 -8.03 -2.41
CA TRP A 36 6.99 -8.63 -2.50
C TRP A 36 8.02 -7.52 -2.67
N ASP A 37 8.87 -7.38 -1.67
CA ASP A 37 9.97 -6.42 -1.68
C ASP A 37 11.24 -7.17 -2.07
N SER A 38 11.98 -6.61 -3.02
CA SER A 38 13.20 -7.25 -3.55
C SER A 38 14.27 -7.46 -2.49
N MET A 39 14.23 -6.71 -1.41
CA MET A 39 15.21 -6.81 -0.32
C MET A 39 14.68 -7.58 0.90
N TYR A 40 13.42 -7.35 1.26
CA TYR A 40 12.87 -7.87 2.52
C TYR A 40 11.86 -9.01 2.34
N GLY A 41 11.50 -9.35 1.10
CA GLY A 41 10.54 -10.42 0.84
C GLY A 41 9.09 -9.98 1.05
N ALA A 42 8.27 -10.89 1.54
CA ALA A 42 6.83 -10.66 1.68
C ALA A 42 6.50 -9.74 2.87
N MET A 43 5.72 -8.71 2.62
CA MET A 43 5.30 -7.74 3.63
C MET A 43 3.87 -7.29 3.34
N ILE A 44 3.29 -6.48 4.23
CA ILE A 44 1.99 -5.85 4.04
C ILE A 44 2.21 -4.35 3.98
N ASP A 45 1.86 -3.76 2.86
CA ASP A 45 2.01 -2.32 2.61
C ASP A 45 0.79 -1.79 1.85
N TYR A 46 0.80 -0.53 1.51
CA TYR A 46 -0.28 0.11 0.75
C TYR A 46 0.30 1.22 -0.13
N THR A 47 -0.50 1.74 -1.05
CA THR A 47 -0.10 2.90 -1.84
C THR A 47 -0.88 4.13 -1.39
N ARG A 48 -0.23 5.30 -1.50
CA ARG A 48 -0.85 6.59 -1.25
C ARG A 48 -0.36 7.57 -2.29
N ASN A 49 -1.29 8.20 -3.01
CA ASN A 49 -0.98 9.09 -4.14
C ASN A 49 -0.02 8.44 -5.13
N GLY A 50 -0.22 7.14 -5.39
CA GLY A 50 0.59 6.38 -6.34
C GLY A 50 1.94 5.91 -5.83
N GLU A 51 2.28 6.17 -4.57
CA GLU A 51 3.56 5.77 -3.99
C GLU A 51 3.36 4.68 -2.94
N TRP A 52 4.28 3.69 -2.94
CA TRP A 52 4.27 2.67 -1.90
C TRP A 52 4.65 3.26 -0.56
N ARG A 53 3.88 2.91 0.47
CA ARG A 53 4.08 3.34 1.86
C ARG A 53 4.07 2.15 2.79
N SER A 54 4.85 2.22 3.86
CA SER A 54 4.86 1.19 4.89
C SER A 54 4.68 1.82 6.27
N GLU A 55 3.77 1.26 7.06
CA GLU A 55 3.55 1.69 8.43
C GLU A 55 4.54 1.07 9.40
N LYS A 56 5.18 -0.04 9.00
CA LYS A 56 6.05 -0.81 9.89
C LYS A 56 7.53 -0.51 9.74
N ARG A 57 7.91 0.23 8.71
CA ARG A 57 9.33 0.51 8.44
C ARG A 57 9.62 1.97 8.76
N GLY A 58 10.10 2.22 9.94
CA GLY A 58 10.68 3.50 10.27
C GLY A 58 9.76 4.55 10.88
N GLY A 59 9.58 4.54 12.14
CA GLY A 59 9.19 5.67 12.94
C GLY A 59 7.68 5.98 12.98
N TYR A 60 7.38 7.22 13.30
CA TYR A 60 6.03 7.66 13.59
C TYR A 60 5.14 7.85 12.38
N GLN A 61 5.73 8.03 11.21
CA GLN A 61 4.97 8.29 9.99
C GLN A 61 5.26 7.25 8.95
N PRO A 62 4.25 6.87 8.13
CA PRO A 62 4.47 5.96 7.03
C PRO A 62 5.56 6.47 6.08
N GLN A 63 6.52 5.64 5.79
CA GLN A 63 7.64 5.99 4.93
C GLN A 63 7.38 5.58 3.49
N VAL A 64 7.86 6.37 2.55
CA VAL A 64 7.89 5.97 1.14
C VAL A 64 8.85 4.80 1.00
N VAL A 65 8.41 3.75 0.32
CA VAL A 65 9.17 2.52 0.18
C VAL A 65 9.56 2.33 -1.28
N HIS A 66 10.80 1.98 -1.51
CA HIS A 66 11.31 1.63 -2.82
C HIS A 66 11.71 0.15 -2.79
N GLY A 67 11.51 -0.56 -3.87
CA GLY A 67 11.90 -1.97 -3.95
C GLY A 67 10.74 -2.95 -4.01
N ILE A 68 9.51 -2.48 -3.91
CA ILE A 68 8.33 -3.34 -4.08
C ILE A 68 8.15 -3.60 -5.57
N VAL A 69 8.19 -4.86 -5.96
CA VAL A 69 8.13 -5.26 -7.37
C VAL A 69 6.82 -5.96 -7.75
N ALA A 70 6.10 -6.49 -6.77
CA ALA A 70 4.84 -7.19 -7.01
C ALA A 70 3.93 -7.08 -5.80
N TRP A 71 2.64 -7.29 -6.02
CA TRP A 71 1.64 -7.25 -4.96
C TRP A 71 0.51 -8.21 -5.29
N MET A 72 -0.33 -8.48 -4.30
CA MET A 72 -1.57 -9.21 -4.48
C MET A 72 -2.52 -8.87 -3.33
N PRO A 73 -3.83 -8.98 -3.53
CA PRO A 73 -4.78 -8.81 -2.43
C PRO A 73 -4.47 -9.80 -1.30
N ILE A 74 -4.66 -9.37 -0.06
CA ILE A 74 -4.48 -10.26 1.08
C ILE A 74 -5.59 -11.32 1.04
N PRO A 75 -5.26 -12.61 1.02
CA PRO A 75 -6.26 -13.66 0.98
C PRO A 75 -7.13 -13.63 2.23
N GLU A 76 -8.43 -13.83 2.05
CA GLU A 76 -9.34 -13.96 3.17
C GLU A 76 -9.25 -15.36 3.75
N PHE A 77 -9.29 -15.44 5.07
CA PHE A 77 -9.39 -16.72 5.75
C PHE A 77 -10.87 -17.14 5.78
N ASN A 78 -11.15 -18.28 5.16
CA ASN A 78 -12.48 -18.86 5.19
C ASN A 78 -12.47 -20.06 6.13
N GLU A 79 -13.21 -19.94 7.21
CA GLU A 79 -13.39 -21.03 8.14
C GLU A 79 -14.62 -21.84 7.71
N GLU A 80 -14.38 -23.06 7.29
CA GLU A 80 -15.45 -23.99 6.93
C GLU A 80 -15.49 -25.17 7.87
#